data_f9c23921930a64576cf37150424d4310
#
_entry.id   f9c23921930a64576cf37150424d4310
#
_cell.length_a   1.000
_cell.length_b   1.000
_cell.length_c   1.000
_cell.angle_alpha   90.00
_cell.angle_beta   90.00
_cell.angle_gamma   90.00
#
_symmetry.space_group_name_H-M   'P 1'
#
loop_
_entity.id
_entity.type
_entity.pdbx_description
1 polymer ?
#
loop_
_entity_poly.entity_id
_entity_poly.type
_entity_poly.pdbx_seq_one_letter_code
_entity_poly.pdbx_strand_id
1 'polypeptide(L)'
;MPASYEIHRAQIEAILLGWGMPEDNAARTAEILSWADLHGVDSHGMSMLPGYDRLRRNKRIRIDAQPVILRETPVSALVDGGGGLGHVPAQFAMATAIAKARKAGMAAVAVRNSAHFGACGFYTLMAAEAGLVGMACTSAGGIQVAPTFGRQAKLGTD
;
A
#
# COMPACT_ATOMS: atom_id res chain seq x y z
N MET A 1 26.47 -4.30 12.39
CA MET A 1 25.49 -5.40 12.24
C MET A 1 24.21 -4.81 11.71
N PRO A 2 23.50 -5.45 10.79
CA PRO A 2 22.19 -4.96 10.38
C PRO A 2 21.24 -4.95 11.59
N ALA A 3 20.28 -4.00 11.60
CA ALA A 3 19.25 -3.95 12.63
C ALA A 3 18.34 -5.19 12.53
N SER A 4 17.76 -5.64 13.65
CA SER A 4 16.72 -6.67 13.58
C SER A 4 15.47 -6.12 12.91
N TYR A 5 14.62 -7.01 12.40
CA TYR A 5 13.35 -6.62 11.78
C TYR A 5 12.48 -5.75 12.71
N GLU A 6 12.42 -6.09 13.99
CA GLU A 6 11.64 -5.36 14.99
C GLU A 6 12.16 -3.93 15.20
N ILE A 7 13.50 -3.77 15.27
CA ILE A 7 14.12 -2.44 15.40
C ILE A 7 13.86 -1.61 14.15
N HIS A 8 14.01 -2.21 12.98
CA HIS A 8 13.76 -1.57 11.69
C HIS A 8 12.31 -1.09 11.57
N ARG A 9 11.35 -1.98 11.87
CA ARG A 9 9.92 -1.65 11.89
C ARG A 9 9.61 -0.53 12.89
N ALA A 10 10.14 -0.62 14.12
CA ALA A 10 9.91 0.40 15.14
C ALA A 10 10.46 1.78 14.74
N GLN A 11 11.59 1.83 14.03
CA GLN A 11 12.13 3.09 13.49
C GLN A 11 11.19 3.72 12.46
N ILE A 12 10.66 2.93 11.52
CA ILE A 12 9.69 3.42 10.53
C ILE A 12 8.43 3.94 11.23
N GLU A 13 7.89 3.16 12.17
CA GLU A 13 6.70 3.52 12.93
C GLU A 13 6.89 4.83 13.70
N ALA A 14 8.02 4.99 14.40
CA ALA A 14 8.35 6.22 15.11
C ALA A 14 8.41 7.46 14.19
N ILE A 15 8.94 7.31 12.97
CA ILE A 15 8.95 8.38 11.98
C ILE A 15 7.53 8.76 11.57
N LEU A 16 6.67 7.77 11.28
CA LEU A 16 5.29 8.00 10.86
C LEU A 16 4.45 8.65 11.96
N LEU A 17 4.63 8.20 13.21
CA LEU A 17 4.02 8.83 14.38
C LEU A 17 4.50 10.28 14.56
N GLY A 18 5.80 10.52 14.38
CA GLY A 18 6.38 11.89 14.40
C GLY A 18 5.81 12.81 13.30
N TRP A 19 5.25 12.26 12.23
CA TRP A 19 4.53 13.01 11.21
C TRP A 19 3.07 13.29 11.56
N GLY A 20 2.55 12.72 12.64
CA GLY A 20 1.16 12.84 13.08
C GLY A 20 0.24 11.79 12.47
N MET A 21 0.78 10.65 11.98
CA MET A 21 -0.04 9.53 11.54
C MET A 21 -0.72 8.88 12.76
N PRO A 22 -2.01 8.51 12.69
CA PRO A 22 -2.67 7.74 13.74
C PRO A 22 -1.94 6.42 14.01
N GLU A 23 -1.88 5.99 15.27
CA GLU A 23 -1.10 4.82 15.73
C GLU A 23 -1.36 3.56 14.89
N ASP A 24 -2.62 3.19 14.72
CA ASP A 24 -2.98 2.02 13.91
C ASP A 24 -2.50 2.10 12.46
N ASN A 25 -2.57 3.29 11.86
CA ASN A 25 -2.11 3.52 10.49
C ASN A 25 -0.58 3.49 10.40
N ALA A 26 0.11 4.05 11.40
CA ALA A 26 1.56 4.04 11.49
C ALA A 26 2.09 2.60 11.62
N ALA A 27 1.50 1.81 12.52
CA ALA A 27 1.86 0.42 12.72
C ALA A 27 1.68 -0.42 11.44
N ARG A 28 0.53 -0.28 10.75
CA ARG A 28 0.24 -0.97 9.48
C ARG A 28 1.18 -0.54 8.36
N THR A 29 1.43 0.75 8.22
CA THR A 29 2.34 1.28 7.19
C THR A 29 3.77 0.83 7.46
N ALA A 30 4.22 0.84 8.71
CA ALA A 30 5.54 0.37 9.10
C ALA A 30 5.71 -1.13 8.85
N GLU A 31 4.69 -1.94 9.11
CA GLU A 31 4.68 -3.36 8.80
C GLU A 31 4.89 -3.61 7.30
N ILE A 32 4.13 -2.94 6.44
CA ILE A 32 4.19 -3.12 4.98
C ILE A 32 5.55 -2.68 4.42
N LEU A 33 6.08 -1.55 4.88
CA LEU A 33 7.40 -1.07 4.45
C LEU A 33 8.53 -1.99 4.92
N SER A 34 8.47 -2.44 6.18
CA SER A 34 9.47 -3.36 6.73
C SER A 34 9.41 -4.74 6.07
N TRP A 35 8.19 -5.19 5.73
CA TRP A 35 8.00 -6.42 4.97
C TRP A 35 8.68 -6.36 3.60
N ALA A 36 8.55 -5.23 2.90
CA ALA A 36 9.20 -5.03 1.62
C ALA A 36 10.74 -5.12 1.73
N ASP A 37 11.32 -4.43 2.71
CA ASP A 37 12.78 -4.49 2.97
C ASP A 37 13.22 -5.92 3.34
N LEU A 38 12.47 -6.63 4.19
CA LEU A 38 12.76 -8.01 4.59
C LEU A 38 12.77 -8.97 3.40
N HIS A 39 11.94 -8.71 2.38
CA HIS A 39 11.82 -9.56 1.18
C HIS A 39 12.68 -9.06 0.00
N GLY A 40 13.62 -8.14 0.25
CA GLY A 40 14.54 -7.64 -0.78
C GLY A 40 13.89 -6.70 -1.80
N VAL A 41 12.75 -6.08 -1.46
CA VAL A 41 12.06 -5.08 -2.28
C VAL A 41 12.35 -3.69 -1.74
N ASP A 42 13.64 -3.35 -1.63
CA ASP A 42 14.14 -2.12 -1.01
C ASP A 42 13.59 -0.83 -1.64
N SER A 43 13.21 -0.90 -2.91
CA SER A 43 12.59 0.21 -3.63
C SER A 43 11.20 0.60 -3.08
N HIS A 44 10.56 -0.29 -2.30
CA HIS A 44 9.21 -0.12 -1.75
C HIS A 44 9.19 -0.19 -0.21
N GLY A 45 10.37 -0.18 0.43
CA GLY A 45 10.57 -0.20 1.87
C GLY A 45 10.82 1.19 2.47
N MET A 46 11.69 1.23 3.48
CA MET A 46 12.08 2.46 4.20
C MET A 46 12.61 3.55 3.27
N SER A 47 13.23 3.18 2.16
CA SER A 47 13.75 4.11 1.15
C SER A 47 12.67 5.06 0.59
N MET A 48 11.40 4.73 0.72
CA MET A 48 10.27 5.56 0.28
C MET A 48 9.96 6.73 1.23
N LEU A 49 10.37 6.65 2.50
CA LEU A 49 10.02 7.67 3.51
C LEU A 49 10.40 9.11 3.11
N PRO A 50 11.60 9.39 2.54
CA PRO A 50 11.92 10.75 2.10
C PRO A 50 10.95 11.30 1.03
N GLY A 51 10.47 10.42 0.13
CA GLY A 51 9.46 10.75 -0.87
C GLY A 51 8.11 11.09 -0.23
N TYR A 52 7.67 10.28 0.72
CA TYR A 52 6.41 10.51 1.46
C TYR A 52 6.47 11.77 2.32
N ASP A 53 7.61 12.05 2.98
CA ASP A 53 7.77 13.29 3.74
C ASP A 53 7.64 14.52 2.85
N ARG A 54 8.20 14.50 1.65
CA ARG A 54 8.05 15.56 0.67
C ARG A 54 6.59 15.74 0.24
N LEU A 55 5.87 14.65 -0.03
CA LEU A 55 4.45 14.71 -0.39
C LEU A 55 3.61 15.27 0.76
N ARG A 56 3.87 14.84 1.99
CA ARG A 56 3.20 15.33 3.20
C ARG A 56 3.43 16.84 3.40
N ARG A 57 4.68 17.29 3.38
CA ARG A 57 5.04 18.71 3.55
C ARG A 57 4.40 19.59 2.46
N ASN A 58 4.30 19.06 1.24
CA ASN A 58 3.66 19.74 0.13
C ASN A 58 2.13 19.59 0.11
N LYS A 59 1.53 19.01 1.16
CA LYS A 59 0.09 18.78 1.30
C LYS A 59 -0.52 17.98 0.14
N ARG A 60 0.28 17.11 -0.49
CA ARG A 60 -0.15 16.24 -1.59
C ARG A 60 -0.75 14.93 -1.08
N ILE A 61 -0.49 14.58 0.18
CA ILE A 61 -1.10 13.47 0.91
C ILE A 61 -1.56 13.93 2.28
N ARG A 62 -2.62 13.29 2.77
CA ARG A 62 -3.14 13.44 4.13
C ARG A 62 -2.61 12.30 4.99
N ILE A 63 -1.87 12.64 6.04
CA ILE A 63 -1.24 11.62 6.90
C ILE A 63 -2.24 10.96 7.86
N ASP A 64 -3.33 11.65 8.16
CA ASP A 64 -4.40 11.24 9.07
C ASP A 64 -5.59 10.54 8.36
N ALA A 65 -5.50 10.34 7.04
CA ALA A 65 -6.58 9.80 6.24
C ALA A 65 -6.99 8.39 6.71
N GLN A 66 -8.31 8.15 6.70
CA GLN A 66 -8.91 6.86 7.00
C GLN A 66 -9.64 6.32 5.76
N PRO A 67 -9.54 5.02 5.45
CA PRO A 67 -10.27 4.43 4.34
C PRO A 67 -11.76 4.29 4.68
N VAL A 68 -12.62 4.57 3.70
CA VAL A 68 -14.08 4.45 3.84
C VAL A 68 -14.66 3.69 2.65
N ILE A 69 -15.54 2.73 2.90
CA ILE A 69 -16.32 2.07 1.84
C ILE A 69 -17.39 3.03 1.36
N LEU A 70 -17.35 3.40 0.08
CA LEU A 70 -18.34 4.27 -0.55
C LEU A 70 -19.54 3.50 -1.09
N ARG A 71 -19.29 2.32 -1.64
CA ARG A 71 -20.30 1.42 -2.20
C ARG A 71 -19.82 -0.01 -2.08
N GLU A 72 -20.74 -0.94 -1.89
CA GLU A 72 -20.40 -2.36 -1.90
C GLU A 72 -21.57 -3.22 -2.42
N THR A 73 -21.21 -4.40 -2.89
CA THR A 73 -22.11 -5.51 -3.24
C THR A 73 -21.63 -6.76 -2.52
N PRO A 74 -22.31 -7.90 -2.60
CA PRO A 74 -21.78 -9.14 -2.03
C PRO A 74 -20.38 -9.53 -2.50
N VAL A 75 -20.00 -9.15 -3.74
CA VAL A 75 -18.73 -9.56 -4.38
C VAL A 75 -17.79 -8.40 -4.71
N SER A 76 -18.16 -7.16 -4.40
CA SER A 76 -17.31 -6.01 -4.71
C SER A 76 -17.42 -4.90 -3.66
N ALA A 77 -16.42 -3.99 -3.66
CA ALA A 77 -16.50 -2.72 -2.95
C ALA A 77 -15.67 -1.64 -3.65
N LEU A 78 -16.04 -0.38 -3.41
CA LEU A 78 -15.25 0.80 -3.74
C LEU A 78 -14.86 1.49 -2.44
N VAL A 79 -13.55 1.61 -2.21
CA VAL A 79 -12.95 2.26 -1.05
C VAL A 79 -12.40 3.63 -1.45
N ASP A 80 -12.64 4.65 -0.65
CA ASP A 80 -11.96 5.94 -0.74
C ASP A 80 -10.81 5.97 0.28
N GLY A 81 -9.60 6.22 -0.17
CA GLY A 81 -8.40 6.30 0.66
C GLY A 81 -8.19 7.67 1.33
N GLY A 82 -9.12 8.61 1.16
CA GLY A 82 -9.09 9.92 1.82
C GLY A 82 -7.92 10.83 1.42
N GLY A 83 -7.22 10.52 0.34
CA GLY A 83 -6.01 11.24 -0.08
C GLY A 83 -4.77 10.90 0.73
N GLY A 84 -4.78 9.78 1.46
CA GLY A 84 -3.65 9.32 2.28
C GLY A 84 -2.65 8.44 1.54
N LEU A 85 -1.64 7.95 2.28
CA LEU A 85 -0.77 6.86 1.81
C LEU A 85 -1.59 5.61 1.52
N GLY A 86 -1.23 4.92 0.44
CA GLY A 86 -2.00 3.78 -0.05
C GLY A 86 -1.89 2.51 0.77
N HIS A 87 -0.96 2.39 1.70
CA HIS A 87 -0.73 1.18 2.50
C HIS A 87 -1.98 0.77 3.28
N VAL A 88 -2.54 1.71 4.04
CA VAL A 88 -3.72 1.45 4.88
C VAL A 88 -4.97 1.12 4.05
N PRO A 89 -5.37 1.92 3.05
CA PRO A 89 -6.55 1.58 2.26
C PRO A 89 -6.36 0.32 1.40
N ALA A 90 -5.15 -0.03 0.96
CA ALA A 90 -4.90 -1.26 0.22
C ALA A 90 -5.03 -2.51 1.12
N GLN A 91 -4.46 -2.46 2.34
CA GLN A 91 -4.63 -3.53 3.32
C GLN A 91 -6.12 -3.71 3.69
N PHE A 92 -6.81 -2.61 3.94
CA PHE A 92 -8.26 -2.61 4.21
C PHE A 92 -9.06 -3.19 3.04
N ALA A 93 -8.72 -2.83 1.81
CA ALA A 93 -9.37 -3.32 0.59
C ALA A 93 -9.14 -4.83 0.41
N MET A 94 -7.91 -5.32 0.61
CA MET A 94 -7.60 -6.75 0.52
C MET A 94 -8.31 -7.55 1.61
N ALA A 95 -8.33 -7.08 2.85
CA ALA A 95 -9.08 -7.72 3.93
C ALA A 95 -10.59 -7.77 3.63
N THR A 96 -11.14 -6.71 3.05
CA THR A 96 -12.54 -6.66 2.60
C THR A 96 -12.79 -7.66 1.47
N ALA A 97 -11.89 -7.76 0.49
CA ALA A 97 -11.98 -8.72 -0.61
C ALA A 97 -11.95 -10.16 -0.09
N ILE A 98 -11.03 -10.48 0.81
CA ILE A 98 -10.93 -11.80 1.46
C ILE A 98 -12.23 -12.16 2.18
N ALA A 99 -12.78 -11.25 2.99
CA ALA A 99 -14.01 -11.47 3.74
C ALA A 99 -15.23 -11.74 2.82
N LYS A 100 -15.31 -11.03 1.68
CA LYS A 100 -16.35 -11.24 0.67
C LYS A 100 -16.12 -12.54 -0.13
N ALA A 101 -14.90 -12.81 -0.55
CA ALA A 101 -14.55 -14.01 -1.31
C ALA A 101 -14.84 -15.30 -0.55
N ARG A 102 -14.61 -15.32 0.76
CA ARG A 102 -14.98 -16.46 1.63
C ARG A 102 -16.48 -16.78 1.62
N LYS A 103 -17.34 -15.79 1.37
CA LYS A 103 -18.79 -15.94 1.32
C LYS A 103 -19.32 -16.23 -0.08
N ALA A 104 -18.74 -15.61 -1.09
CA ALA A 104 -19.26 -15.57 -2.45
C ALA A 104 -18.39 -16.30 -3.49
N GLY A 105 -17.25 -16.87 -3.07
CA GLY A 105 -16.31 -17.58 -3.95
C GLY A 105 -15.28 -16.66 -4.60
N MET A 106 -15.60 -15.42 -4.87
CA MET A 106 -14.67 -14.40 -5.41
C MET A 106 -15.09 -12.99 -5.00
N ALA A 107 -14.15 -12.07 -5.01
CA ALA A 107 -14.46 -10.65 -4.80
C ALA A 107 -13.42 -9.73 -5.45
N ALA A 108 -13.82 -8.49 -5.73
CA ALA A 108 -12.94 -7.44 -6.19
C ALA A 108 -13.21 -6.14 -5.42
N VAL A 109 -12.14 -5.47 -4.98
CA VAL A 109 -12.24 -4.17 -4.29
C VAL A 109 -11.37 -3.16 -5.01
N ALA A 110 -11.98 -2.05 -5.42
CA ALA A 110 -11.26 -0.92 -5.99
C ALA A 110 -10.96 0.13 -4.92
N VAL A 111 -9.77 0.73 -4.99
CA VAL A 111 -9.39 1.86 -4.13
C VAL A 111 -9.20 3.10 -5.02
N ARG A 112 -9.76 4.22 -4.60
CA ARG A 112 -9.55 5.52 -5.24
C ARG A 112 -9.01 6.53 -4.23
N ASN A 113 -8.59 7.69 -4.72
CA ASN A 113 -8.16 8.82 -3.88
C ASN A 113 -7.12 8.38 -2.84
N SER A 114 -6.06 7.75 -3.34
CA SER A 114 -4.99 7.15 -2.56
C SER A 114 -3.66 7.41 -3.26
N ALA A 115 -2.58 7.50 -2.50
CA ALA A 115 -1.23 7.61 -3.03
C ALA A 115 -0.57 6.23 -3.14
N HIS A 116 0.75 6.21 -3.31
CA HIS A 116 1.57 5.00 -3.39
C HIS A 116 1.27 4.03 -2.24
N PHE A 117 1.19 2.72 -2.52
CA PHE A 117 0.71 1.71 -1.57
C PHE A 117 1.75 0.62 -1.23
N GLY A 118 3.02 0.82 -1.62
CA GLY A 118 4.08 -0.14 -1.33
C GLY A 118 4.09 -1.33 -2.28
N ALA A 119 4.66 -2.44 -1.84
CA ALA A 119 4.82 -3.65 -2.62
C ALA A 119 3.51 -4.45 -2.72
N CYS A 120 3.04 -4.72 -3.94
CA CYS A 120 1.83 -5.52 -4.21
C CYS A 120 1.86 -6.91 -3.55
N GLY A 121 3.07 -7.49 -3.42
CA GLY A 121 3.27 -8.82 -2.85
C GLY A 121 2.73 -8.95 -1.42
N PHE A 122 2.79 -7.90 -0.62
CA PHE A 122 2.24 -7.91 0.74
C PHE A 122 0.74 -8.24 0.74
N TYR A 123 -0.02 -7.59 -0.12
CA TYR A 123 -1.48 -7.75 -0.17
C TYR A 123 -1.88 -9.10 -0.78
N THR A 124 -1.18 -9.55 -1.82
CA THR A 124 -1.47 -10.86 -2.42
C THR A 124 -1.12 -12.00 -1.47
N LEU A 125 -0.09 -11.83 -0.63
CA LEU A 125 0.25 -12.78 0.41
C LEU A 125 -0.87 -12.91 1.46
N MET A 126 -1.51 -11.79 1.87
CA MET A 126 -2.68 -11.85 2.77
C MET A 126 -3.78 -12.77 2.23
N ALA A 127 -4.03 -12.74 0.92
CA ALA A 127 -5.01 -13.62 0.30
C ALA A 127 -4.53 -15.08 0.28
N ALA A 128 -3.25 -15.32 -0.03
CA ALA A 128 -2.65 -16.67 -0.03
C ALA A 128 -2.69 -17.31 1.36
N GLU A 129 -2.37 -16.57 2.41
CA GLU A 129 -2.46 -17.01 3.81
C GLU A 129 -3.91 -17.30 4.24
N ALA A 130 -4.88 -16.65 3.59
CA ALA A 130 -6.30 -16.94 3.78
C ALA A 130 -6.80 -18.14 2.95
N GLY A 131 -5.93 -18.85 2.21
CA GLY A 131 -6.26 -19.97 1.34
C GLY A 131 -6.90 -19.56 0.01
N LEU A 132 -6.67 -18.33 -0.44
CA LEU A 132 -7.27 -17.76 -1.66
C LEU A 132 -6.17 -17.36 -2.66
N VAL A 133 -6.54 -17.24 -3.93
CA VAL A 133 -5.69 -16.59 -4.94
C VAL A 133 -5.86 -15.08 -4.84
N GLY A 134 -4.75 -14.36 -4.61
CA GLY A 134 -4.72 -12.90 -4.52
C GLY A 134 -4.18 -12.26 -5.79
N MET A 135 -4.82 -11.17 -6.22
CA MET A 135 -4.33 -10.30 -7.28
C MET A 135 -4.38 -8.85 -6.81
N ALA A 136 -3.30 -8.11 -7.02
CA ALA A 136 -3.25 -6.67 -6.78
C ALA A 136 -2.62 -5.97 -7.98
N CYS A 137 -3.19 -4.85 -8.40
CA CYS A 137 -2.68 -4.05 -9.50
C CYS A 137 -2.96 -2.57 -9.26
N THR A 138 -2.14 -1.73 -9.85
CA THR A 138 -2.28 -0.27 -9.80
C THR A 138 -1.82 0.36 -11.11
N SER A 139 -2.07 1.65 -11.26
CA SER A 139 -1.43 2.45 -12.30
C SER A 139 -0.25 3.20 -11.69
N ALA A 140 0.94 3.03 -12.24
CA ALA A 140 2.13 3.74 -11.78
C ALA A 140 1.97 5.26 -11.95
N GLY A 141 2.34 6.00 -10.91
CA GLY A 141 2.28 7.47 -10.90
C GLY A 141 3.37 8.18 -11.70
N GLY A 142 4.32 7.44 -12.26
CA GLY A 142 5.45 7.95 -13.04
C GLY A 142 5.65 7.19 -14.35
N ILE A 143 5.95 7.92 -15.42
CA ILE A 143 6.36 7.34 -16.70
C ILE A 143 7.89 7.22 -16.67
N GLN A 144 8.40 6.02 -16.39
CA GLN A 144 9.84 5.79 -16.16
C GLN A 144 10.48 4.81 -17.13
N VAL A 145 9.68 3.95 -17.77
CA VAL A 145 10.17 2.86 -18.61
C VAL A 145 9.76 3.06 -20.06
N ALA A 146 10.71 2.94 -20.97
CA ALA A 146 10.43 2.86 -22.38
C ALA A 146 10.01 1.41 -22.73
N PRO A 147 9.01 1.21 -23.58
CA PRO A 147 8.73 -0.11 -24.12
C PRO A 147 9.92 -0.62 -24.94
N THR A 148 10.03 -1.92 -25.14
CA THR A 148 11.08 -2.54 -25.95
C THR A 148 11.18 -1.83 -27.32
N PHE A 149 12.41 -1.43 -27.68
CA PHE A 149 12.71 -0.60 -28.86
C PHE A 149 12.12 0.82 -28.86
N GLY A 150 11.45 1.24 -27.78
CA GLY A 150 10.95 2.60 -27.63
C GLY A 150 12.05 3.60 -27.27
N ARG A 151 11.93 4.84 -27.76
CA ARG A 151 12.84 5.95 -27.45
C ARG A 151 12.35 6.86 -26.33
N GLN A 152 11.13 6.71 -25.91
CA GLN A 152 10.49 7.55 -24.88
C GLN A 152 9.87 6.66 -23.80
N ALA A 153 10.03 7.07 -22.55
CA ALA A 153 9.33 6.45 -21.44
C ALA A 153 7.82 6.64 -21.61
N LYS A 154 7.05 5.56 -21.50
CA LYS A 154 5.58 5.53 -21.63
C LYS A 154 4.91 4.67 -20.56
N LEU A 155 5.68 3.87 -19.84
CA LEU A 155 5.19 2.91 -18.86
C LEU A 155 5.71 3.23 -17.46
N GLY A 156 4.94 2.94 -16.47
CA GLY A 156 5.38 2.83 -15.09
C GLY A 156 5.91 1.42 -14.79
N THR A 157 6.41 1.19 -13.58
CA THR A 157 7.09 -0.03 -13.17
C THR A 157 6.46 -0.66 -11.93
N ASP A 158 5.17 -0.63 -11.75
CA ASP A 158 4.57 -1.28 -10.57
C ASP A 158 3.81 -2.55 -10.98
#